data_a1cfe86e53413914b1ee7a9b93f5feff
#
_entry.id   a1cfe86e53413914b1ee7a9b93f5feff
#
_cell.length_a   1.000
_cell.length_b   1.000
_cell.length_c   1.000
_cell.angle_alpha   90.00
_cell.angle_beta   90.00
_cell.angle_gamma   90.00
#
_symmetry.space_group_name_H-M   'P 1'
#
loop_
_entity.id
_entity.type
_entity.pdbx_description
1 polymer ?
#
loop_
_entity_poly.entity_id
_entity_poly.type
_entity_poly.pdbx_seq_one_letter_code
_entity_poly.pdbx_strand_id
1 'polypeptide(L)'
;IPFLALGSWILIIGWFGFNVMSAQTLQGISGLVAINSLMAMVGGTLAALLVGRNDPGFLHNGPLAGLVAICAGSDLMHPVGALTTGLVAGALFVWAFTAAQNRWKIDDVLGVWPLHGLCGVWGGIACG
;
A
#
# COMPACT_ATOMS: atom_id res chain seq x y z
N ILE A 1 13.96 -10.17 -9.46
CA ILE A 1 13.30 -10.23 -8.14
C ILE A 1 14.19 -9.69 -7.01
N PRO A 2 15.49 -10.02 -6.86
CA PRO A 2 16.29 -9.49 -5.74
C PRO A 2 16.33 -7.96 -5.68
N PHE A 3 16.49 -7.29 -6.79
CA PHE A 3 16.47 -5.81 -6.83
C PHE A 3 15.09 -5.23 -6.56
N LEU A 4 14.01 -5.89 -7.01
CA LEU A 4 12.65 -5.52 -6.66
C LEU A 4 12.43 -5.63 -5.15
N ALA A 5 12.85 -6.73 -4.55
CA ALA A 5 12.76 -6.95 -3.11
C ALA A 5 13.53 -5.87 -2.33
N LEU A 6 14.77 -5.61 -2.71
CA LEU A 6 15.58 -4.57 -2.08
C LEU A 6 14.93 -3.19 -2.20
N GLY A 7 14.45 -2.82 -3.39
CA GLY A 7 13.77 -1.56 -3.63
C GLY A 7 12.50 -1.41 -2.78
N SER A 8 11.67 -2.45 -2.70
CA SER A 8 10.45 -2.42 -1.88
C SER A 8 10.76 -2.31 -0.39
N TRP A 9 11.80 -2.99 0.13
CA TRP A 9 12.23 -2.85 1.52
C TRP A 9 12.72 -1.45 1.85
N ILE A 10 13.49 -0.83 0.98
CA ILE A 10 13.93 0.56 1.14
C ILE A 10 12.72 1.50 1.17
N LEU A 11 11.76 1.31 0.26
CA LEU A 11 10.55 2.12 0.22
C LEU A 11 9.67 1.91 1.46
N ILE A 12 9.52 0.68 1.95
CA ILE A 12 8.77 0.37 3.17
C ILE A 12 9.33 1.17 4.34
N ILE A 13 10.64 1.14 4.56
CA ILE A 13 11.30 1.88 5.64
C ILE A 13 11.10 3.40 5.45
N GLY A 14 11.34 3.89 4.24
CA GLY A 14 11.18 5.31 3.91
C GLY A 14 9.74 5.81 4.07
N TRP A 15 8.76 4.95 3.83
CA TRP A 15 7.34 5.29 3.95
C TRP A 15 6.89 5.58 5.39
N PHE A 16 7.44 4.87 6.36
CA PHE A 16 7.21 5.22 7.77
C PHE A 16 7.73 6.62 8.07
N GLY A 17 8.92 6.96 7.58
CA GLY A 17 9.43 8.33 7.66
C GLY A 17 8.50 9.34 6.98
N PHE A 18 8.07 9.05 5.78
CA PHE A 18 7.16 9.91 5.01
C PHE A 18 5.83 10.16 5.75
N ASN A 19 5.13 9.12 6.17
CA ASN A 19 3.83 9.25 6.83
C ASN A 19 3.96 9.94 8.20
N VAL A 20 4.91 9.54 9.04
CA VAL A 20 5.08 10.11 10.39
C VAL A 20 5.53 11.57 10.32
N MET A 21 6.43 11.91 9.40
CA MET A 21 6.85 13.30 9.21
C MET A 21 5.74 14.18 8.63
N SER A 22 4.88 13.62 7.78
CA SER A 22 3.73 14.34 7.22
C SER A 22 2.67 14.68 8.26
N ALA A 23 2.62 13.95 9.38
CA ALA A 23 1.75 14.28 10.52
C ALA A 23 2.09 15.62 11.19
N GLN A 24 3.29 16.15 10.97
CA GLN A 24 3.79 17.48 11.43
C GLN A 24 3.71 17.69 12.95
N THR A 25 3.44 16.67 13.73
CA THR A 25 3.42 16.72 15.19
C THR A 25 3.93 15.41 15.76
N LEU A 26 4.78 15.49 16.78
CA LEU A 26 5.31 14.32 17.46
C LEU A 26 4.44 13.85 18.63
N GLN A 27 3.50 14.69 19.07
CA GLN A 27 2.69 14.40 20.25
C GLN A 27 1.28 13.92 19.87
N GLY A 28 0.95 12.70 20.28
CA GLY A 28 -0.38 12.14 20.20
C GLY A 28 -0.77 11.49 18.86
N ILE A 29 -0.20 11.93 17.73
CA ILE A 29 -0.58 11.46 16.38
C ILE A 29 0.47 10.53 15.78
N SER A 30 1.75 10.77 16.01
CA SER A 30 2.83 10.00 15.35
C SER A 30 2.77 8.50 15.65
N GLY A 31 2.37 8.11 16.86
CA GLY A 31 2.15 6.71 17.22
C GLY A 31 0.97 6.08 16.44
N LEU A 32 -0.13 6.81 16.30
CA LEU A 32 -1.29 6.36 15.51
C LEU A 32 -0.93 6.22 14.03
N VAL A 33 -0.23 7.20 13.46
CA VAL A 33 0.23 7.18 12.06
C VAL A 33 1.14 5.99 11.81
N ALA A 34 2.08 5.72 12.72
CA ALA A 34 3.00 4.59 12.60
C ALA A 34 2.24 3.25 12.66
N ILE A 35 1.32 3.07 13.61
CA ILE A 35 0.57 1.81 13.72
C ILE A 35 -0.39 1.62 12.54
N ASN A 36 -1.04 2.67 12.07
CA ASN A 36 -1.92 2.60 10.91
C ASN A 36 -1.14 2.28 9.62
N SER A 37 0.04 2.85 9.46
CA SER A 37 0.93 2.49 8.36
C SER A 37 1.32 1.00 8.41
N LEU A 38 1.68 0.49 9.59
CA LEU A 38 1.99 -0.92 9.79
C LEU A 38 0.79 -1.82 9.47
N MET A 39 -0.40 -1.48 9.99
CA MET A 39 -1.60 -2.28 9.79
C MET A 39 -2.00 -2.32 8.31
N ALA A 40 -1.97 -1.19 7.61
CA ALA A 40 -2.27 -1.14 6.18
C ALA A 40 -1.22 -1.91 5.34
N MET A 41 0.05 -1.80 5.70
CA MET A 41 1.13 -2.58 5.08
C MET A 41 0.90 -4.08 5.23
N VAL A 42 0.54 -4.54 6.43
CA VAL A 42 0.23 -5.96 6.69
C VAL A 42 -1.00 -6.39 5.87
N GLY A 43 -2.06 -5.58 5.87
CA GLY A 43 -3.26 -5.85 5.07
C GLY A 43 -2.94 -5.99 3.58
N GLY A 44 -2.20 -5.04 3.03
CA GLY A 44 -1.77 -5.08 1.62
C GLY A 44 -0.92 -6.30 1.28
N THR A 45 -0.02 -6.68 2.17
CA THR A 45 0.82 -7.89 2.02
C THR A 45 -0.04 -9.16 2.00
N LEU A 46 -0.95 -9.31 2.96
CA LEU A 46 -1.82 -10.49 3.06
C LEU A 46 -2.73 -10.62 1.83
N ALA A 47 -3.33 -9.53 1.40
CA ALA A 47 -4.18 -9.53 0.21
C ALA A 47 -3.39 -9.87 -1.06
N ALA A 48 -2.21 -9.26 -1.24
CA ALA A 48 -1.34 -9.56 -2.38
C ALA A 48 -0.85 -11.00 -2.38
N LEU A 49 -0.55 -11.57 -1.21
CA LEU A 49 -0.17 -12.98 -1.05
C LEU A 49 -1.30 -13.91 -1.51
N LEU A 50 -2.52 -13.65 -1.06
CA LEU A 50 -3.68 -14.51 -1.35
C LEU A 50 -4.17 -14.36 -2.78
N VAL A 51 -4.41 -13.13 -3.22
CA VAL A 51 -4.95 -12.82 -4.55
C VAL A 51 -3.89 -13.01 -5.64
N GLY A 52 -2.64 -12.69 -5.34
CA GLY A 52 -1.49 -12.85 -6.23
C GLY A 52 -0.92 -14.27 -6.31
N ARG A 53 -1.49 -15.22 -5.56
CA ARG A 53 -1.12 -16.66 -5.58
C ARG A 53 0.38 -16.88 -5.32
N ASN A 54 0.91 -16.22 -4.33
CA ASN A 54 2.32 -16.28 -3.95
C ASN A 54 3.31 -15.77 -5.02
N ASP A 55 2.86 -14.98 -5.98
CA ASP A 55 3.78 -14.34 -6.92
C ASP A 55 4.69 -13.35 -6.17
N PRO A 56 6.03 -13.49 -6.27
CA PRO A 56 6.94 -12.63 -5.52
C PRO A 56 6.87 -11.16 -5.95
N GLY A 57 6.50 -10.85 -7.17
CA GLY A 57 6.29 -9.47 -7.64
C GLY A 57 5.14 -8.80 -6.89
N PHE A 58 4.02 -9.49 -6.76
CA PHE A 58 2.88 -8.99 -6.00
C PHE A 58 3.16 -8.96 -4.51
N LEU A 59 3.85 -9.97 -3.97
CA LEU A 59 4.18 -10.03 -2.55
C LEU A 59 5.03 -8.84 -2.10
N HIS A 60 6.01 -8.43 -2.89
CA HIS A 60 6.87 -7.29 -2.56
C HIS A 60 6.21 -5.93 -2.78
N ASN A 61 5.22 -5.83 -3.66
CA ASN A 61 4.47 -4.59 -3.90
C ASN A 61 3.21 -4.46 -3.05
N GLY A 62 2.69 -5.57 -2.49
CA GLY A 62 1.52 -5.56 -1.61
C GLY A 62 1.63 -4.61 -0.42
N PRO A 63 2.74 -4.64 0.35
CA PRO A 63 2.96 -3.69 1.43
C PRO A 63 2.90 -2.23 0.97
N LEU A 64 3.46 -1.93 -0.21
CA LEU A 64 3.44 -0.59 -0.77
C LEU A 64 2.03 -0.13 -1.16
N ALA A 65 1.20 -1.04 -1.69
CA ALA A 65 -0.20 -0.76 -1.98
C ALA A 65 -0.98 -0.34 -0.72
N GLY A 66 -0.76 -1.05 0.39
CA GLY A 66 -1.33 -0.69 1.68
C GLY A 66 -0.84 0.66 2.19
N LEU A 67 0.47 0.91 2.08
CA LEU A 67 1.08 2.17 2.52
C LEU A 67 0.61 3.37 1.69
N VAL A 68 0.45 3.23 0.38
CA VAL A 68 -0.12 4.28 -0.48
C VAL A 68 -1.57 4.58 -0.07
N ALA A 69 -2.38 3.54 0.12
CA ALA A 69 -3.79 3.72 0.46
C ALA A 69 -4.00 4.39 1.82
N ILE A 70 -3.13 4.15 2.81
CA ILE A 70 -3.29 4.73 4.13
C ILE A 70 -2.76 6.17 4.23
N CYS A 71 -2.05 6.69 3.24
CA CYS A 71 -1.47 8.03 3.31
C CYS A 71 -2.51 9.12 3.61
N ALA A 72 -3.72 9.01 3.07
CA ALA A 72 -4.78 10.01 3.26
C ALA A 72 -5.42 9.96 4.66
N GLY A 73 -5.41 8.80 5.32
CA GLY A 73 -6.15 8.59 6.57
C GLY A 73 -5.32 8.03 7.72
N SER A 74 -3.99 8.09 7.62
CA SER A 74 -3.10 7.48 8.62
C SER A 74 -3.22 8.09 10.02
N ASP A 75 -3.64 9.33 10.13
CA ASP A 75 -3.86 10.08 11.37
C ASP A 75 -5.31 10.05 11.86
N LEU A 76 -6.26 9.60 11.03
CA LEU A 76 -7.70 9.65 11.30
C LEU A 76 -8.32 8.28 11.58
N MET A 77 -7.83 7.25 10.90
CA MET A 77 -8.41 5.92 10.96
C MET A 77 -8.10 5.16 12.25
N HIS A 78 -9.03 4.30 12.66
CA HIS A 78 -8.73 3.26 13.64
C HIS A 78 -7.81 2.18 13.01
N PRO A 79 -6.89 1.55 13.76
CA PRO A 79 -5.96 0.53 13.20
C PRO A 79 -6.63 -0.64 12.48
N VAL A 80 -7.82 -1.06 12.90
CA VAL A 80 -8.60 -2.08 12.18
C VAL A 80 -9.07 -1.55 10.82
N GLY A 81 -9.48 -0.27 10.76
CA GLY A 81 -9.82 0.40 9.49
C GLY A 81 -8.62 0.47 8.55
N ALA A 82 -7.45 0.80 9.09
CA ALA A 82 -6.20 0.81 8.31
C ALA A 82 -5.86 -0.58 7.73
N LEU A 83 -6.02 -1.65 8.53
CA LEU A 83 -5.84 -3.03 8.07
C LEU A 83 -6.79 -3.36 6.90
N THR A 84 -8.07 -3.04 7.02
CA THR A 84 -9.07 -3.31 5.97
C THR A 84 -8.80 -2.48 4.72
N THR A 85 -8.42 -1.21 4.88
CA THR A 85 -8.01 -0.34 3.76
C THR A 85 -6.83 -0.94 3.00
N GLY A 86 -5.84 -1.45 3.73
CA GLY A 86 -4.69 -2.15 3.14
C GLY A 86 -5.07 -3.45 2.44
N LEU A 87 -5.96 -4.27 3.03
CA LEU A 87 -6.44 -5.51 2.40
C LEU A 87 -7.10 -5.23 1.05
N VAL A 88 -7.98 -4.24 0.98
CA VAL A 88 -8.63 -3.85 -0.26
C VAL A 88 -7.60 -3.31 -1.27
N ALA A 89 -6.67 -2.47 -0.82
CA ALA A 89 -5.62 -1.92 -1.69
C ALA A 89 -4.74 -3.02 -2.31
N GLY A 90 -4.30 -4.00 -1.51
CA GLY A 90 -3.51 -5.11 -2.03
C GLY A 90 -4.25 -5.94 -3.08
N ALA A 91 -5.53 -6.23 -2.86
CA ALA A 91 -6.38 -6.94 -3.82
C ALA A 91 -6.59 -6.11 -5.11
N LEU A 92 -6.89 -4.81 -4.97
CA LEU A 92 -7.04 -3.87 -6.10
C LEU A 92 -5.75 -3.77 -6.92
N PHE A 93 -4.61 -3.70 -6.26
CA PHE A 93 -3.31 -3.65 -6.93
C PHE A 93 -3.10 -4.87 -7.82
N VAL A 94 -3.26 -6.09 -7.28
CA VAL A 94 -3.07 -7.34 -8.05
C VAL A 94 -4.02 -7.41 -9.23
N TRP A 95 -5.30 -7.10 -9.00
CA TRP A 95 -6.31 -7.11 -10.06
C TRP A 95 -6.00 -6.09 -11.15
N ALA A 96 -5.73 -4.84 -10.80
CA ALA A 96 -5.51 -3.76 -11.75
C ALA A 96 -4.19 -3.92 -12.52
N PHE A 97 -3.12 -4.39 -11.87
CA PHE A 97 -1.87 -4.71 -12.53
C PHE A 97 -2.07 -5.78 -13.61
N THR A 98 -2.74 -6.87 -13.24
CA THR A 98 -3.05 -7.96 -14.16
C THR A 98 -3.94 -7.48 -15.31
N ALA A 99 -4.94 -6.65 -15.03
CA ALA A 99 -5.82 -6.09 -16.06
C ALA A 99 -5.08 -5.13 -17.00
N ALA A 100 -4.22 -4.26 -16.47
CA ALA A 100 -3.42 -3.33 -17.27
C ALA A 100 -2.54 -4.06 -18.29
N GLN A 101 -1.83 -5.07 -17.85
CA GLN A 101 -0.92 -5.80 -18.72
C GLN A 101 -1.64 -6.75 -19.68
N ASN A 102 -2.58 -7.54 -19.17
CA ASN A 102 -3.19 -8.61 -19.98
C ASN A 102 -4.37 -8.14 -20.84
N ARG A 103 -5.21 -7.24 -20.30
CA ARG A 103 -6.44 -6.79 -20.98
C ARG A 103 -6.23 -5.49 -21.75
N TRP A 104 -5.59 -4.50 -21.13
CA TRP A 104 -5.39 -3.20 -21.76
C TRP A 104 -4.08 -3.12 -22.56
N LYS A 105 -3.20 -4.10 -22.40
CA LYS A 105 -1.90 -4.17 -23.10
C LYS A 105 -1.03 -2.94 -22.83
N ILE A 106 -1.13 -2.37 -21.63
CA ILE A 106 -0.30 -1.27 -21.16
C ILE A 106 0.90 -1.85 -20.45
N ASP A 107 2.10 -1.49 -20.90
CA ASP A 107 3.35 -1.91 -20.29
C ASP A 107 3.69 -1.02 -19.08
N ASP A 108 3.10 -1.34 -17.94
CA ASP A 108 3.40 -0.73 -16.66
C ASP A 108 4.32 -1.67 -15.86
N VAL A 109 5.61 -1.60 -16.15
CA VAL A 109 6.62 -2.55 -15.66
C VAL A 109 6.63 -2.68 -14.13
N LEU A 110 6.46 -1.57 -13.42
CA LEU A 110 6.48 -1.52 -11.95
C LEU A 110 5.09 -1.51 -11.32
N GLY A 111 4.04 -1.45 -12.12
CA GLY A 111 2.69 -1.33 -11.61
C GLY A 111 2.42 0.04 -10.97
N VAL A 112 3.03 1.10 -11.50
CA VAL A 112 2.93 2.45 -10.92
C VAL A 112 1.48 2.95 -10.95
N TRP A 113 0.78 2.73 -12.05
CA TRP A 113 -0.60 3.15 -12.16
C TRP A 113 -1.52 2.45 -11.13
N PRO A 114 -1.56 1.11 -11.02
CA PRO A 114 -2.40 0.47 -10.01
C PRO A 114 -1.94 0.75 -8.59
N LEU A 115 -0.61 0.85 -8.37
CA LEU A 115 -0.05 1.04 -7.05
C LEU A 115 -0.32 2.45 -6.50
N HIS A 116 0.06 3.48 -7.25
CA HIS A 116 -0.07 4.87 -6.79
C HIS A 116 -1.40 5.50 -7.22
N GLY A 117 -1.82 5.30 -8.47
CA GLY A 117 -3.06 5.87 -8.98
C GLY A 117 -4.29 5.25 -8.31
N LEU A 118 -4.52 3.96 -8.52
CA LEU A 118 -5.75 3.32 -8.05
C LEU A 118 -5.79 3.15 -6.53
N CYS A 119 -4.69 2.68 -5.91
CA CYS A 119 -4.65 2.54 -4.44
C CYS A 119 -4.68 3.90 -3.74
N GLY A 120 -4.12 4.97 -4.35
CA GLY A 120 -4.23 6.32 -3.81
C GLY A 120 -5.66 6.85 -3.84
N VAL A 121 -6.38 6.67 -4.96
CA VAL A 121 -7.82 7.02 -5.06
C VAL A 121 -8.64 6.24 -4.04
N TRP A 122 -8.39 4.93 -3.92
CA TRP A 122 -9.04 4.11 -2.90
C TRP A 122 -8.80 4.65 -1.49
N GLY A 123 -7.56 5.00 -1.16
CA GLY A 123 -7.19 5.57 0.14
C GLY A 123 -7.92 6.88 0.43
N GLY A 124 -8.04 7.77 -0.54
CA GLY A 124 -8.80 9.00 -0.42
C GLY A 124 -10.29 8.75 -0.14
N ILE A 125 -10.90 7.77 -0.82
CA ILE A 125 -12.31 7.39 -0.59
C ILE A 125 -12.48 6.75 0.79
N ALA A 126 -11.54 5.90 1.21
CA ALA A 126 -11.62 5.22 2.50
C ALA A 126 -11.41 6.16 3.69
N CYS A 127 -10.76 7.31 3.48
CA CYS A 127 -10.55 8.35 4.49
C CYS A 127 -11.76 9.26 4.67
N GLY A 128 -12.52 9.54 3.60
CA GLY A 128 -13.70 10.42 3.61
C GLY A 128 -14.96 9.73 3.95
#